data_fcccf6f0ff670b6d4ace4e10eff90ed4
#
_entry.id   fcccf6f0ff670b6d4ace4e10eff90ed4
#
_cell.length_a   1.000
_cell.length_b   1.000
_cell.length_c   1.000
_cell.angle_alpha   90.00
_cell.angle_beta   90.00
_cell.angle_gamma   90.00
#
_symmetry.space_group_name_H-M   'P 1'
#
loop_
_entity.id
_entity.type
_entity.pdbx_description
1 polymer ?
#
loop_
_entity_poly.entity_id
_entity_poly.type
_entity_poly.pdbx_seq_one_letter_code
_entity_poly.pdbx_strand_id
1 'polypeptide(L)'
;MIKIILLGAGNVGHHLSKVFNKSKQIDLVQWYCRDKNKITLSSLDTEIIDDLANIKSADIYVISISDSYVGDLSKELNISDKLVVHTSGSLNFTVLDNKNRRGVFYPLQTFSKNKELEISKVPICIEAENNKDLMLLEKILATKLDPDPPVE
;
A
#
# COMPACT_ATOMS: atom_id res chain seq x y z
N MET A 1 16.18 1.27 1.60
CA MET A 1 14.77 1.40 2.01
C MET A 1 13.86 0.94 0.90
N ILE A 2 12.77 0.31 1.25
CA ILE A 2 11.75 -0.11 0.29
C ILE A 2 10.88 1.12 -0.02
N LYS A 3 10.80 1.48 -1.28
CA LYS A 3 9.98 2.63 -1.72
C LYS A 3 8.57 2.18 -2.06
N ILE A 4 7.59 2.79 -1.41
CA ILE A 4 6.18 2.47 -1.59
C ILE A 4 5.42 3.72 -2.01
N ILE A 5 4.50 3.54 -2.96
CA ILE A 5 3.48 4.53 -3.29
C ILE A 5 2.12 3.94 -2.94
N LEU A 6 1.35 4.66 -2.13
CA LEU A 6 0.02 4.24 -1.70
C LEU A 6 -1.03 4.98 -2.52
N LEU A 7 -2.00 4.24 -3.06
CA LEU A 7 -3.08 4.78 -3.86
C LEU A 7 -4.41 4.49 -3.19
N GLY A 8 -5.03 5.53 -2.68
CA GLY A 8 -6.31 5.45 -1.99
C GLY A 8 -6.24 5.94 -0.55
N ALA A 9 -7.34 6.54 -0.08
CA ALA A 9 -7.41 7.17 1.24
C ALA A 9 -8.66 6.74 2.02
N GLY A 10 -9.09 5.49 1.85
CA GLY A 10 -10.11 4.88 2.68
C GLY A 10 -9.55 4.42 4.03
N ASN A 11 -10.30 3.56 4.72
CA ASN A 11 -9.91 3.09 6.05
C ASN A 11 -8.58 2.32 6.02
N VAL A 12 -8.44 1.38 5.11
CA VAL A 12 -7.22 0.59 4.98
C VAL A 12 -6.04 1.47 4.59
N GLY A 13 -6.24 2.37 3.61
CA GLY A 13 -5.19 3.29 3.17
C GLY A 13 -4.66 4.16 4.30
N HIS A 14 -5.53 4.70 5.14
CA HIS A 14 -5.11 5.51 6.28
C HIS A 14 -4.28 4.69 7.30
N HIS A 15 -4.68 3.46 7.58
CA HIS A 15 -3.93 2.61 8.49
C HIS A 15 -2.58 2.20 7.92
N LEU A 16 -2.54 1.84 6.64
CA LEU A 16 -1.29 1.47 5.98
C LEU A 16 -0.32 2.66 5.90
N SER A 17 -0.81 3.87 5.65
CA SER A 17 0.04 5.06 5.63
C SER A 17 0.76 5.27 6.96
N LYS A 18 0.07 5.04 8.06
CA LYS A 18 0.67 5.15 9.40
C LYS A 18 1.76 4.10 9.60
N VAL A 19 1.51 2.86 9.21
CA VAL A 19 2.47 1.77 9.35
C VAL A 19 3.70 2.03 8.50
N PHE A 20 3.50 2.36 7.24
CA PHE A 20 4.62 2.61 6.32
C PHE A 20 5.45 3.81 6.77
N ASN A 21 4.80 4.83 7.28
CA ASN A 21 5.48 6.04 7.73
C ASN A 21 6.31 5.82 9.00
N LYS A 22 5.91 4.89 9.86
CA LYS A 22 6.64 4.57 11.08
C LYS A 22 7.85 3.68 10.85
N SER A 23 7.87 2.90 9.79
CA SER A 23 8.95 1.97 9.53
C SER A 23 10.20 2.70 9.00
N LYS A 24 11.34 2.43 9.63
CA LYS A 24 12.63 2.98 9.18
C LYS A 24 13.15 2.30 7.91
N GLN A 25 12.55 1.16 7.52
CA GLN A 25 12.95 0.40 6.34
C GLN A 25 12.08 0.72 5.13
N ILE A 26 11.04 1.52 5.30
CA ILE A 26 10.11 1.91 4.24
C ILE A 26 10.17 3.41 4.03
N ASP A 27 10.24 3.78 2.76
CA ASP A 27 10.08 5.16 2.32
C ASP A 27 8.72 5.26 1.61
N LEU A 28 7.73 5.85 2.29
CA LEU A 28 6.43 6.15 1.67
C LEU A 28 6.61 7.40 0.82
N VAL A 29 6.93 7.18 -0.46
CA VAL A 29 7.33 8.24 -1.39
C VAL A 29 6.18 9.18 -1.70
N GLN A 30 5.03 8.60 -2.02
CA GLN A 30 3.83 9.36 -2.39
C GLN A 30 2.58 8.66 -1.87
N TRP A 31 1.55 9.47 -1.63
CA TRP A 31 0.21 8.99 -1.33
C TRP A 31 -0.77 9.68 -2.28
N TYR A 32 -1.42 8.89 -3.12
CA TYR A 32 -2.38 9.38 -4.10
C TYR A 32 -3.82 9.27 -3.58
N CYS A 33 -4.60 10.32 -3.78
CA CYS A 33 -6.04 10.30 -3.59
C CYS A 33 -6.69 11.27 -4.58
N ARG A 34 -7.81 10.89 -5.19
CA ARG A 34 -8.54 11.76 -6.11
C ARG A 34 -8.95 13.08 -5.47
N ASP A 35 -9.27 13.05 -4.19
CA ASP A 35 -9.61 14.23 -3.39
C ASP A 35 -8.59 14.35 -2.24
N LYS A 36 -7.65 15.27 -2.36
CA LYS A 36 -6.63 15.50 -1.34
C LYS A 36 -7.21 15.82 0.04
N ASN A 37 -8.42 16.36 0.09
CA ASN A 37 -9.07 16.72 1.35
C ASN A 37 -9.43 15.50 2.19
N LYS A 38 -9.45 14.31 1.61
CA LYS A 38 -9.69 13.06 2.35
C LYS A 38 -8.47 12.59 3.14
N ILE A 39 -7.30 13.14 2.85
CA ILE A 39 -6.09 12.81 3.58
C ILE A 39 -5.95 13.75 4.76
N THR A 40 -6.08 13.20 5.97
CA THR A 40 -6.10 13.97 7.22
C THR A 40 -4.82 13.79 8.00
N LEU A 41 -3.67 13.92 7.36
CA LEU A 41 -2.40 13.73 8.05
C LEU A 41 -1.63 15.03 8.15
N SER A 42 -1.25 15.35 9.38
CA SER A 42 -0.66 16.63 9.73
C SER A 42 0.86 16.63 9.83
N SER A 43 1.55 15.50 9.65
CA SER A 43 2.99 15.45 9.94
C SER A 43 3.78 14.44 9.10
N LEU A 44 3.38 14.22 7.85
CA LEU A 44 4.10 13.29 6.98
C LEU A 44 5.02 14.05 6.02
N ASP A 45 6.23 13.54 5.86
CA ASP A 45 7.14 13.97 4.80
C ASP A 45 6.75 13.40 3.43
N THR A 46 5.64 12.68 3.36
CA THR A 46 5.14 12.04 2.15
C THR A 46 4.50 13.07 1.24
N GLU A 47 4.86 13.04 -0.02
CA GLU A 47 4.23 13.86 -1.04
C GLU A 47 2.81 13.34 -1.32
N ILE A 48 1.82 14.23 -1.20
CA ILE A 48 0.43 13.88 -1.51
C ILE A 48 0.11 14.38 -2.91
N ILE A 49 -0.38 13.47 -3.76
CA ILE A 49 -0.75 13.78 -5.15
C ILE A 49 -2.21 13.45 -5.41
N ASP A 50 -2.84 14.20 -6.30
CA ASP A 50 -4.21 13.96 -6.77
C ASP A 50 -4.27 13.76 -8.28
N ASP A 51 -3.12 13.72 -8.95
CA ASP A 51 -2.99 13.49 -10.37
C ASP A 51 -1.98 12.37 -10.62
N LEU A 52 -2.42 11.29 -11.26
CA LEU A 52 -1.57 10.14 -11.58
C LEU A 52 -0.43 10.48 -12.53
N ALA A 53 -0.53 11.58 -13.29
CA ALA A 53 0.57 12.04 -14.14
C ALA A 53 1.82 12.39 -13.34
N ASN A 54 1.67 12.69 -12.04
CA ASN A 54 2.78 13.04 -11.16
C ASN A 54 3.35 11.84 -10.40
N ILE A 55 2.93 10.61 -10.73
CA ILE A 55 3.40 9.41 -10.03
C ILE A 55 4.89 9.17 -10.31
N LYS A 56 5.62 8.86 -9.24
CA LYS A 56 7.06 8.59 -9.30
C LYS A 56 7.34 7.10 -9.41
N SER A 57 8.62 6.76 -9.51
CA SER A 57 9.05 5.36 -9.48
C SER A 57 9.14 4.87 -8.03
N ALA A 58 8.71 3.63 -7.81
CA ALA A 58 8.79 2.97 -6.51
C ALA A 58 8.98 1.47 -6.70
N ASP A 59 9.27 0.78 -5.59
CA ASP A 59 9.41 -0.68 -5.60
C ASP A 59 8.04 -1.36 -5.60
N ILE A 60 7.06 -0.76 -4.91
CA ILE A 60 5.71 -1.31 -4.80
C ILE A 60 4.69 -0.18 -4.88
N TYR A 61 3.61 -0.46 -5.59
CA TYR A 61 2.42 0.40 -5.67
C TYR A 61 1.26 -0.34 -5.01
N VAL A 62 0.72 0.22 -3.92
CA VAL A 62 -0.34 -0.42 -3.13
C VAL A 62 -1.66 0.30 -3.41
N ILE A 63 -2.61 -0.42 -4.03
CA ILE A 63 -3.93 0.12 -4.37
C ILE A 63 -4.91 -0.25 -3.25
N SER A 64 -5.43 0.76 -2.56
CA SER A 64 -6.36 0.61 -1.45
C SER A 64 -7.58 1.48 -1.68
N ILE A 65 -8.43 1.08 -2.62
CA ILE A 65 -9.67 1.76 -3.02
C ILE A 65 -10.81 0.75 -3.09
N SER A 66 -12.01 1.22 -3.39
CA SER A 66 -13.17 0.35 -3.57
C SER A 66 -12.91 -0.72 -4.63
N ASP A 67 -13.36 -1.95 -4.38
CA ASP A 67 -13.10 -3.12 -5.23
C ASP A 67 -13.47 -2.88 -6.69
N SER A 68 -14.59 -2.20 -6.94
CA SER A 68 -15.06 -1.94 -8.30
C SER A 68 -14.15 -1.06 -9.15
N TYR A 69 -13.23 -0.32 -8.52
CA TYR A 69 -12.33 0.61 -9.23
C TYR A 69 -10.88 0.16 -9.29
N VAL A 70 -10.53 -0.94 -8.61
CA VAL A 70 -9.15 -1.41 -8.51
C VAL A 70 -8.56 -1.71 -9.90
N GLY A 71 -9.29 -2.45 -10.71
CA GLY A 71 -8.84 -2.81 -12.07
C GLY A 71 -8.63 -1.58 -12.95
N ASP A 72 -9.59 -0.65 -12.94
CA ASP A 72 -9.51 0.56 -13.75
C ASP A 72 -8.33 1.44 -13.34
N LEU A 73 -8.13 1.63 -12.04
CA LEU A 73 -6.99 2.40 -11.55
C LEU A 73 -5.66 1.77 -11.98
N SER A 74 -5.56 0.45 -11.89
CA SER A 74 -4.33 -0.24 -12.29
C SER A 74 -3.98 -0.03 -13.77
N LYS A 75 -4.99 0.10 -14.63
CA LYS A 75 -4.79 0.39 -16.07
C LYS A 75 -4.34 1.83 -16.30
N GLU A 76 -4.81 2.76 -15.47
CA GLU A 76 -4.47 4.18 -15.60
C GLU A 76 -3.04 4.50 -15.19
N LEU A 77 -2.39 3.62 -14.40
CA LEU A 77 -1.03 3.85 -13.95
C LEU A 77 -0.06 3.79 -15.13
N ASN A 78 0.65 4.89 -15.37
CA ASN A 78 1.66 4.96 -16.43
C ASN A 78 2.99 4.42 -15.95
N ILE A 79 2.98 3.16 -15.56
CA ILE A 79 4.15 2.39 -15.13
C ILE A 79 4.10 1.01 -15.75
N SER A 80 5.23 0.37 -15.93
CA SER A 80 5.31 -1.00 -16.46
C SER A 80 6.42 -1.76 -15.77
N ASP A 81 6.24 -3.07 -15.66
CA ASP A 81 7.17 -4.00 -15.02
C ASP A 81 7.49 -3.58 -13.57
N LYS A 82 6.49 -3.11 -12.87
CA LYS A 82 6.55 -2.79 -11.44
C LYS A 82 5.66 -3.74 -10.66
N LEU A 83 5.89 -3.87 -9.37
CA LEU A 83 5.00 -4.64 -8.51
C LEU A 83 3.81 -3.77 -8.08
N VAL A 84 2.61 -4.19 -8.47
CA VAL A 84 1.35 -3.54 -8.10
C VAL A 84 0.52 -4.54 -7.31
N VAL A 85 0.09 -4.15 -6.12
CA VAL A 85 -0.76 -4.99 -5.27
C VAL A 85 -2.04 -4.26 -4.90
N HIS A 86 -3.10 -5.02 -4.59
CA HIS A 86 -4.30 -4.45 -3.99
C HIS A 86 -4.51 -5.01 -2.59
N THR A 87 -5.45 -4.43 -1.86
CA THR A 87 -5.69 -4.74 -0.45
C THR A 87 -7.05 -5.38 -0.19
N SER A 88 -7.65 -5.98 -1.21
CA SER A 88 -8.98 -6.60 -1.11
C SER A 88 -8.90 -8.12 -0.96
N GLY A 89 -9.62 -8.66 0.02
CA GLY A 89 -9.74 -10.10 0.20
C GLY A 89 -10.69 -10.78 -0.77
N SER A 90 -11.54 -10.02 -1.47
CA SER A 90 -12.53 -10.58 -2.40
C SER A 90 -12.07 -10.57 -3.86
N LEU A 91 -10.94 -9.95 -4.17
CA LEU A 91 -10.44 -9.88 -5.53
C LEU A 91 -9.19 -10.73 -5.70
N ASN A 92 -9.11 -11.41 -6.84
CA ASN A 92 -7.88 -12.07 -7.26
C ASN A 92 -6.89 -11.02 -7.78
N PHE A 93 -5.59 -11.31 -7.78
CA PHE A 93 -4.60 -10.37 -8.34
C PHE A 93 -4.80 -10.13 -9.85
N THR A 94 -5.49 -11.06 -10.54
CA THR A 94 -5.73 -10.96 -11.98
C THR A 94 -6.62 -9.78 -12.38
N VAL A 95 -7.29 -9.11 -11.43
CA VAL A 95 -8.04 -7.88 -11.73
C VAL A 95 -7.10 -6.72 -12.08
N LEU A 96 -5.85 -6.79 -11.64
CA LEU A 96 -4.84 -5.79 -11.95
C LEU A 96 -4.35 -5.95 -13.39
N ASP A 97 -3.93 -4.83 -14.00
CA ASP A 97 -3.42 -4.85 -15.37
C ASP A 97 -2.09 -5.61 -15.45
N ASN A 98 -1.98 -6.49 -16.45
CA ASN A 98 -0.82 -7.38 -16.59
C ASN A 98 0.43 -6.72 -17.17
N LYS A 99 0.40 -5.42 -17.47
CA LYS A 99 1.63 -4.69 -17.83
C LYS A 99 2.59 -4.59 -16.64
N ASN A 100 2.09 -4.82 -15.43
CA ASN A 100 2.87 -4.86 -14.20
C ASN A 100 2.81 -6.25 -13.57
N ARG A 101 3.78 -6.53 -12.70
CA ARG A 101 3.74 -7.72 -11.85
C ARG A 101 2.68 -7.48 -10.78
N ARG A 102 1.89 -8.49 -10.48
CA ARG A 102 0.66 -8.35 -9.69
C ARG A 102 0.73 -9.11 -8.37
N GLY A 103 0.02 -8.61 -7.39
CA GLY A 103 -0.06 -9.28 -6.11
C GLY A 103 -1.19 -8.77 -5.22
N VAL A 104 -1.26 -9.34 -4.03
CA VAL A 104 -2.25 -8.98 -3.00
C VAL A 104 -1.53 -8.76 -1.67
N PHE A 105 -1.94 -7.72 -0.97
CA PHE A 105 -1.49 -7.40 0.38
C PHE A 105 -2.73 -7.09 1.22
N TYR A 106 -3.35 -8.12 1.77
CA TYR A 106 -4.69 -8.02 2.34
C TYR A 106 -4.71 -8.19 3.85
N PRO A 107 -4.99 -7.10 4.61
CA PRO A 107 -5.23 -7.20 6.05
C PRO A 107 -6.54 -7.94 6.33
N LEU A 108 -6.50 -8.92 7.23
CA LEU A 108 -7.64 -9.80 7.55
C LEU A 108 -8.59 -9.22 8.59
N GLN A 109 -8.60 -7.91 8.81
CA GLN A 109 -9.53 -7.25 9.72
C GLN A 109 -10.17 -6.04 9.06
N THR A 110 -11.38 -5.73 9.53
CA THR A 110 -12.06 -4.50 9.14
C THR A 110 -11.45 -3.31 9.89
N PHE A 111 -11.10 -2.27 9.15
CA PHE A 111 -10.54 -1.06 9.70
C PHE A 111 -11.59 0.05 9.76
N SER A 112 -11.46 0.92 10.77
CA SER A 112 -12.17 2.18 10.86
C SER A 112 -11.14 3.31 10.99
N LYS A 113 -11.40 4.46 10.35
CA LYS A 113 -10.48 5.62 10.42
C LYS A 113 -10.27 6.11 11.85
N ASN A 114 -11.30 5.97 12.68
CA ASN A 114 -11.32 6.52 14.04
C ASN A 114 -10.90 5.53 15.11
N LYS A 115 -10.67 4.27 14.74
CA LYS A 115 -10.28 3.24 15.68
C LYS A 115 -8.80 2.94 15.53
N GLU A 116 -8.06 3.12 16.61
CA GLU A 116 -6.67 2.69 16.64
C GLU A 116 -6.60 1.17 16.71
N LEU A 117 -5.92 0.59 15.75
CA LEU A 117 -5.62 -0.83 15.73
C LEU A 117 -4.11 -1.01 15.79
N GLU A 118 -3.68 -1.95 16.61
CA GLU A 118 -2.28 -2.39 16.55
C GLU A 118 -2.10 -3.25 15.30
N ILE A 119 -1.70 -2.62 14.20
CA ILE A 119 -1.51 -3.30 12.92
C ILE A 119 -0.51 -4.44 13.01
N SER A 120 0.46 -4.36 13.92
CA SER A 120 1.39 -5.46 14.18
C SER A 120 0.68 -6.77 14.54
N LYS A 121 -0.55 -6.70 15.06
CA LYS A 121 -1.34 -7.89 15.43
C LYS A 121 -2.34 -8.32 14.35
N VAL A 122 -2.49 -7.57 13.28
CA VAL A 122 -3.41 -7.90 12.20
C VAL A 122 -2.74 -8.87 11.24
N PRO A 123 -3.30 -10.09 11.06
CA PRO A 123 -2.78 -10.99 10.03
C PRO A 123 -2.94 -10.38 8.63
N ILE A 124 -1.94 -10.56 7.79
CA ILE A 124 -1.97 -10.07 6.41
C ILE A 124 -1.73 -11.24 5.47
N CYS A 125 -2.65 -11.42 4.51
CA CYS A 125 -2.47 -12.37 3.42
C CYS A 125 -1.68 -11.71 2.31
N ILE A 126 -0.67 -12.40 1.80
CA ILE A 126 0.13 -11.93 0.68
C ILE A 126 0.10 -12.94 -0.46
N GLU A 127 0.03 -12.42 -1.68
CA GLU A 127 0.15 -13.21 -2.91
C GLU A 127 0.97 -12.43 -3.92
N ALA A 128 1.71 -13.15 -4.75
CA ALA A 128 2.46 -12.55 -5.85
C ALA A 128 2.60 -13.57 -6.99
N GLU A 129 2.90 -13.10 -8.19
CA GLU A 129 3.07 -13.97 -9.36
C GLU A 129 4.40 -14.70 -9.40
N ASN A 130 5.39 -14.26 -8.60
CA ASN A 130 6.72 -14.88 -8.56
C ASN A 130 7.31 -14.81 -7.14
N ASN A 131 8.33 -15.62 -6.90
CA ASN A 131 8.95 -15.71 -5.57
C ASN A 131 9.70 -14.45 -5.16
N LYS A 132 10.30 -13.74 -6.10
CA LYS A 132 11.04 -12.50 -5.80
C LYS A 132 10.10 -11.44 -5.22
N ASP A 133 8.95 -11.26 -5.85
CA ASP A 133 7.96 -10.30 -5.38
C ASP A 133 7.31 -10.76 -4.07
N LEU A 134 7.07 -12.06 -3.91
CA LEU A 134 6.56 -12.61 -2.65
C LEU A 134 7.55 -12.32 -1.50
N MET A 135 8.84 -12.50 -1.73
CA MET A 135 9.86 -12.19 -0.73
C MET A 135 9.89 -10.72 -0.36
N LEU A 136 9.65 -9.83 -1.34
CA LEU A 136 9.56 -8.40 -1.07
C LEU A 136 8.36 -8.07 -0.18
N LEU A 137 7.21 -8.69 -0.44
CA LEU A 137 6.03 -8.53 0.41
C LEU A 137 6.28 -9.08 1.83
N GLU A 138 6.99 -10.19 1.94
CA GLU A 138 7.39 -10.75 3.24
C GLU A 138 8.28 -9.79 4.03
N LYS A 139 9.20 -9.08 3.36
CA LYS A 139 10.03 -8.08 4.02
C LYS A 139 9.20 -6.94 4.59
N ILE A 140 8.17 -6.52 3.88
CA ILE A 140 7.25 -5.48 4.38
C ILE A 140 6.50 -5.98 5.61
N LEU A 141 6.06 -7.25 5.61
CA LEU A 141 5.43 -7.85 6.79
C LEU A 141 6.38 -7.87 7.98
N ALA A 142 7.64 -8.21 7.77
CA ALA A 142 8.63 -8.24 8.84
C ALA A 142 8.83 -6.86 9.47
N THR A 143 8.86 -5.79 8.66
CA THR A 143 8.97 -4.42 9.18
C THR A 143 7.77 -4.02 10.02
N LYS A 144 6.59 -4.54 9.69
CA LYS A 144 5.36 -4.31 10.44
C LYS A 144 5.39 -4.97 11.81
N LEU A 145 5.98 -6.18 11.90
CA LEU A 145 6.02 -6.97 13.13
C LEU A 145 7.10 -6.51 14.10
N ASP A 146 8.07 -5.77 13.63
CA ASP A 146 9.17 -5.24 14.44
C ASP A 146 9.26 -3.72 14.25
N PRO A 147 8.26 -2.98 14.76
CA PRO A 147 8.10 -1.57 14.45
C PRO A 147 9.20 -0.68 15.00
N ASP A 148 9.73 -0.99 16.18
CA ASP A 148 10.82 -0.21 16.79
C ASP A 148 11.76 -1.13 17.56
N PRO A 149 13.09 -0.93 17.44
CA PRO A 149 13.99 -1.64 18.33
C PRO A 149 13.68 -1.23 19.78
N PRO A 150 13.75 -2.17 20.73
CA PRO A 150 13.54 -1.82 22.13
C PRO A 150 14.49 -0.71 22.54
N VAL A 151 13.95 0.28 23.21
CA VAL A 151 14.76 1.36 23.79
C VAL A 151 15.53 0.78 24.96
N GLU A 152 16.83 0.68 24.81
CA GLU A 152 17.69 0.28 25.91
C GLU A 152 18.03 1.45 26.80
#